data_cf28fb30e43064e51388abdf00d7795c
#
_entry.id   cf28fb30e43064e51388abdf00d7795c
#
_cell.length_a   1.000
_cell.length_b   1.000
_cell.length_c   1.000
_cell.angle_alpha   90.00
_cell.angle_beta   90.00
_cell.angle_gamma   90.00
#
_symmetry.space_group_name_H-M   'P 1'
#
loop_
_entity.id
_entity.type
_entity.pdbx_description
1 polymer ?
#
loop_
_entity_poly.entity_id
_entity_poly.type
_entity_poly.pdbx_seq_one_letter_code
_entity_poly.pdbx_strand_id
1 'polypeptide(L)'
;MQTFGNPLFYNPESHSSDIYKRAGFPQVDGYFRRVMAPVTSSGVKIPWYAVFGNHDDSIQGTLPSDWGLLKTMYTSDRKITGFASDNDTKAYLQAAQGNGPVALSNDTVSLTRQITADERRVPFTPFEFIKAHLRDGVNGSGPHGHGFSEDDLNAVRGYYTFSIANGVTGISLDSTNRAGYTDGSIDDRQWKWLKSVLRAGSSVYYDDLGVRHHHDVSDTMFVLFSHHDSMTMNNPVLPGDGTGIRHLGPELVSLLSHYPNVLAWINGHVHANNITAHHHALDARRSWWEINTASHVDFPQMARIIELADNHDGTVSIFTTLIESNAPYQADYDTTDPDGLASLYREFGANDIHTRMGRLGTSVDHNTELLLAHPWA
;
A
#
# COMPACT_ATOMS: atom_id res chain seq x y z
N MET A 1 5.33 9.88 -14.70
CA MET A 1 5.67 11.32 -14.53
C MET A 1 6.37 11.81 -15.79
N GLN A 2 5.86 12.82 -16.47
CA GLN A 2 6.55 13.37 -17.65
C GLN A 2 7.73 14.22 -17.19
N THR A 3 8.92 13.88 -17.61
CA THR A 3 10.16 14.43 -17.06
C THR A 3 10.68 15.65 -17.83
N PHE A 4 10.06 15.98 -18.96
CA PHE A 4 10.34 17.17 -19.78
C PHE A 4 11.84 17.47 -19.99
N GLY A 5 12.63 16.42 -20.19
CA GLY A 5 14.06 16.55 -20.44
C GLY A 5 14.96 16.58 -19.20
N ASN A 6 14.40 16.35 -18.00
CA ASN A 6 15.23 16.15 -16.82
C ASN A 6 15.99 14.81 -16.94
N PRO A 7 17.33 14.82 -16.98
CA PRO A 7 18.14 13.61 -17.20
C PRO A 7 18.09 12.61 -16.03
N LEU A 8 17.48 12.98 -14.89
CA LEU A 8 17.27 12.09 -13.75
C LEU A 8 16.14 11.08 -13.97
N PHE A 9 15.37 11.24 -15.04
CA PHE A 9 14.23 10.38 -15.31
C PHE A 9 14.29 9.85 -16.74
N TYR A 10 13.87 8.61 -16.93
CA TYR A 10 13.74 8.01 -18.23
C TYR A 10 12.65 8.70 -19.07
N ASN A 11 13.00 9.08 -20.29
CA ASN A 11 12.05 9.58 -21.28
C ASN A 11 12.13 8.71 -22.55
N PRO A 12 11.16 7.79 -22.75
CA PRO A 12 11.16 6.86 -23.89
C PRO A 12 11.07 7.58 -25.24
N GLU A 13 10.47 8.76 -25.32
CA GLU A 13 10.31 9.49 -26.61
C GLU A 13 11.48 10.41 -26.94
N SER A 14 12.40 10.66 -26.00
CA SER A 14 13.54 11.51 -26.24
C SER A 14 14.60 10.80 -27.06
N HIS A 15 15.10 11.44 -28.13
CA HIS A 15 16.23 10.95 -28.92
C HIS A 15 17.59 11.24 -28.26
N SER A 16 17.59 11.96 -27.14
CA SER A 16 18.82 12.24 -26.39
C SER A 16 19.30 11.00 -25.66
N SER A 17 20.63 10.77 -25.69
CA SER A 17 21.23 9.74 -24.84
C SER A 17 21.23 10.18 -23.38
N ASP A 18 20.67 9.33 -22.50
CA ASP A 18 20.66 9.50 -21.06
C ASP A 18 21.20 8.23 -20.35
N ILE A 19 21.22 8.23 -19.03
CA ILE A 19 21.74 7.08 -18.26
C ILE A 19 20.92 5.80 -18.48
N TYR A 20 19.61 5.92 -18.70
CA TYR A 20 18.71 4.78 -18.90
C TYR A 20 18.92 4.15 -20.27
N LYS A 21 18.97 4.95 -21.35
CA LYS A 21 19.21 4.44 -22.70
C LYS A 21 20.60 3.81 -22.82
N ARG A 22 21.62 4.37 -22.13
CA ARG A 22 22.94 3.72 -22.04
C ARG A 22 22.91 2.41 -21.27
N ALA A 23 21.94 2.23 -20.35
CA ALA A 23 21.70 0.99 -19.63
C ALA A 23 20.78 -0.01 -20.39
N GLY A 24 20.37 0.32 -21.62
CA GLY A 24 19.58 -0.57 -22.47
C GLY A 24 18.08 -0.27 -22.54
N PHE A 25 17.61 0.82 -21.93
CA PHE A 25 16.21 1.24 -22.05
C PHE A 25 15.90 1.65 -23.50
N PRO A 26 14.77 1.21 -24.05
CA PRO A 26 14.42 1.46 -25.45
C PRO A 26 14.00 2.90 -25.68
N GLN A 27 14.12 3.35 -26.94
CA GLN A 27 13.37 4.48 -27.43
C GLN A 27 12.03 4.00 -27.96
N VAL A 28 10.95 4.63 -27.54
CA VAL A 28 9.57 4.24 -27.89
C VAL A 28 8.80 5.48 -28.33
N ASP A 29 8.72 5.71 -29.64
CA ASP A 29 8.01 6.86 -30.20
C ASP A 29 6.49 6.75 -29.95
N GLY A 30 5.87 7.85 -29.54
CA GLY A 30 4.45 7.91 -29.26
C GLY A 30 4.03 7.20 -27.96
N TYR A 31 4.98 6.85 -27.08
CA TYR A 31 4.75 6.17 -25.81
C TYR A 31 3.70 6.91 -24.95
N PHE A 32 3.92 8.21 -24.68
CA PHE A 32 3.01 8.97 -23.82
C PHE A 32 1.59 9.06 -24.37
N ARG A 33 1.43 9.16 -25.68
CA ARG A 33 0.10 9.14 -26.31
C ARG A 33 -0.60 7.80 -26.06
N ARG A 34 0.13 6.68 -26.16
CA ARG A 34 -0.43 5.32 -25.97
C ARG A 34 -0.82 5.08 -24.51
N VAL A 35 0.07 5.33 -23.56
CA VAL A 35 -0.19 5.09 -22.13
C VAL A 35 -1.20 6.08 -21.53
N MET A 36 -1.43 7.23 -22.19
CA MET A 36 -2.44 8.21 -21.79
C MET A 36 -3.77 8.04 -22.54
N ALA A 37 -3.86 7.10 -23.45
CA ALA A 37 -5.10 6.82 -24.14
C ALA A 37 -6.17 6.31 -23.15
N PRO A 38 -7.44 6.71 -23.30
CA PRO A 38 -8.51 6.16 -22.49
C PRO A 38 -8.61 4.65 -22.69
N VAL A 39 -8.70 3.92 -21.57
CA VAL A 39 -8.95 2.48 -21.55
C VAL A 39 -10.21 2.18 -20.76
N THR A 40 -10.94 1.15 -21.17
CA THR A 40 -12.05 0.62 -20.39
C THR A 40 -11.54 -0.58 -19.61
N SER A 41 -11.58 -0.49 -18.28
CA SER A 41 -11.23 -1.61 -17.42
C SER A 41 -12.25 -2.73 -17.60
N SER A 42 -11.77 -3.98 -17.73
CA SER A 42 -12.64 -5.17 -17.67
C SER A 42 -13.20 -5.43 -16.26
N GLY A 43 -12.66 -4.73 -15.28
CA GLY A 43 -12.98 -4.91 -13.86
C GLY A 43 -12.47 -6.25 -13.30
N VAL A 44 -12.67 -6.40 -12.01
CA VAL A 44 -12.41 -7.66 -11.29
C VAL A 44 -13.72 -8.44 -11.19
N LYS A 45 -13.71 -9.76 -11.50
CA LYS A 45 -14.90 -10.62 -11.48
C LYS A 45 -15.13 -11.35 -10.16
N ILE A 46 -14.30 -11.10 -9.18
CA ILE A 46 -14.38 -11.64 -7.82
C ILE A 46 -14.69 -10.51 -6.83
N PRO A 47 -15.31 -10.77 -5.68
CA PRO A 47 -15.41 -9.79 -4.60
C PRO A 47 -14.04 -9.25 -4.20
N TRP A 48 -13.97 -7.96 -3.93
CA TRP A 48 -12.73 -7.34 -3.47
C TRP A 48 -13.00 -6.27 -2.40
N TYR A 49 -11.99 -5.99 -1.60
CA TYR A 49 -12.01 -5.04 -0.50
C TYR A 49 -10.81 -4.10 -0.62
N ALA A 50 -11.01 -2.83 -0.29
CA ALA A 50 -10.00 -1.80 -0.45
C ALA A 50 -9.22 -1.54 0.85
N VAL A 51 -7.92 -1.38 0.74
CA VAL A 51 -7.05 -0.90 1.82
C VAL A 51 -6.45 0.44 1.40
N PHE A 52 -6.56 1.44 2.26
CA PHE A 52 -6.03 2.77 2.01
C PHE A 52 -4.51 2.80 2.18
N GLY A 53 -3.79 3.38 1.22
CA GLY A 53 -2.34 3.50 1.23
C GLY A 53 -1.86 4.95 1.10
N ASN A 54 -0.58 5.18 1.36
CA ASN A 54 0.02 6.51 1.35
C ASN A 54 0.01 7.19 -0.03
N HIS A 55 -0.10 6.43 -1.12
CA HIS A 55 -0.23 6.98 -2.47
C HIS A 55 -1.67 7.34 -2.86
N ASP A 56 -2.66 7.01 -2.03
CA ASP A 56 -4.07 7.32 -2.26
C ASP A 56 -4.47 8.69 -1.69
N ASP A 57 -3.60 9.36 -0.94
CA ASP A 57 -3.90 10.58 -0.21
C ASP A 57 -3.17 11.81 -0.78
N SER A 58 -1.86 11.78 -0.91
CA SER A 58 -1.07 12.96 -1.24
C SER A 58 -0.05 12.71 -2.35
N ILE A 59 0.81 13.68 -2.65
CA ILE A 59 1.91 13.49 -3.60
C ILE A 59 2.84 12.38 -3.10
N GLN A 60 2.62 11.17 -3.57
CA GLN A 60 3.44 9.99 -3.25
C GLN A 60 3.59 9.78 -1.73
N GLY A 61 2.56 10.14 -0.95
CA GLY A 61 2.54 10.00 0.49
C GLY A 61 3.54 10.87 1.26
N THR A 62 4.09 11.89 0.63
CA THR A 62 5.17 12.69 1.22
C THR A 62 4.71 14.00 1.83
N LEU A 63 3.51 14.45 1.51
CA LEU A 63 2.98 15.73 1.97
C LEU A 63 1.53 15.58 2.42
N PRO A 64 1.09 16.36 3.43
CA PRO A 64 -0.31 16.35 3.84
C PRO A 64 -1.25 16.76 2.70
N SER A 65 -2.32 16.02 2.47
CA SER A 65 -3.27 16.26 1.37
C SER A 65 -4.06 17.55 1.54
N ASP A 66 -4.24 18.03 2.78
CA ASP A 66 -4.94 19.25 3.14
C ASP A 66 -4.05 20.51 3.08
N TRP A 67 -2.78 20.35 2.72
CA TRP A 67 -1.88 21.50 2.61
C TRP A 67 -2.29 22.38 1.42
N GLY A 68 -2.74 23.61 1.71
CA GLY A 68 -3.31 24.54 0.72
C GLY A 68 -2.37 24.86 -0.46
N LEU A 69 -1.05 24.85 -0.24
CA LEU A 69 -0.07 24.99 -1.32
C LEU A 69 -0.15 23.86 -2.33
N LEU A 70 -0.36 22.62 -1.88
CA LEU A 70 -0.50 21.47 -2.76
C LEU A 70 -1.72 21.60 -3.67
N LYS A 71 -2.85 21.98 -3.11
CA LYS A 71 -4.07 22.23 -3.89
C LYS A 71 -3.78 23.23 -5.02
N THR A 72 -3.15 24.34 -4.72
CA THR A 72 -2.79 25.36 -5.70
C THR A 72 -1.83 24.82 -6.76
N MET A 73 -0.81 24.07 -6.36
CA MET A 73 0.16 23.47 -7.29
C MET A 73 -0.47 22.47 -8.25
N TYR A 74 -1.47 21.69 -7.79
CA TYR A 74 -2.13 20.68 -8.63
C TYR A 74 -3.20 21.26 -9.53
N THR A 75 -4.00 22.19 -9.05
CA THR A 75 -5.20 22.69 -9.75
C THR A 75 -4.93 23.90 -10.63
N SER A 76 -3.82 24.62 -10.40
CA SER A 76 -3.50 25.86 -11.12
C SER A 76 -3.16 25.66 -12.61
N ASP A 77 -2.97 26.78 -13.29
CA ASP A 77 -2.54 26.83 -14.71
C ASP A 77 -1.03 26.60 -14.90
N ARG A 78 -0.30 26.31 -13.84
CA ARG A 78 1.15 26.06 -13.87
C ARG A 78 1.50 24.67 -13.37
N LYS A 79 2.33 23.98 -14.16
CA LYS A 79 2.91 22.69 -13.75
C LYS A 79 4.41 22.88 -13.50
N ILE A 80 4.87 22.41 -12.36
CA ILE A 80 6.31 22.31 -12.07
C ILE A 80 6.90 21.21 -12.95
N THR A 81 7.94 21.52 -13.68
CA THR A 81 8.60 20.59 -14.62
C THR A 81 10.02 20.24 -14.21
N GLY A 82 10.57 20.92 -13.22
CA GLY A 82 11.90 20.70 -12.70
C GLY A 82 12.26 21.71 -11.63
N PHE A 83 13.47 21.58 -11.11
CA PHE A 83 14.05 22.47 -10.13
C PHE A 83 15.14 23.35 -10.75
N ALA A 84 15.42 24.49 -10.14
CA ALA A 84 16.38 25.46 -10.65
C ALA A 84 17.82 24.94 -10.63
N SER A 85 18.13 24.04 -9.70
CA SER A 85 19.45 23.46 -9.53
C SER A 85 19.42 22.00 -9.12
N ASP A 86 20.54 21.30 -9.33
CA ASP A 86 20.71 19.92 -8.83
C ASP A 86 20.64 19.85 -7.30
N ASN A 87 21.00 20.91 -6.59
CA ASN A 87 20.90 20.97 -5.13
C ASN A 87 19.44 21.03 -4.68
N ASP A 88 18.60 21.79 -5.38
CA ASP A 88 17.17 21.86 -5.08
C ASP A 88 16.50 20.51 -5.37
N THR A 89 16.89 19.84 -6.45
CA THR A 89 16.44 18.49 -6.76
C THR A 89 16.81 17.49 -5.65
N LYS A 90 18.06 17.53 -5.18
CA LYS A 90 18.52 16.67 -4.08
C LYS A 90 17.80 16.97 -2.78
N ALA A 91 17.61 18.24 -2.45
CA ALA A 91 16.87 18.64 -1.25
C ALA A 91 15.42 18.15 -1.28
N TYR A 92 14.74 18.24 -2.42
CA TYR A 92 13.40 17.70 -2.61
C TYR A 92 13.37 16.17 -2.45
N LEU A 93 14.29 15.45 -3.07
CA LEU A 93 14.36 13.99 -2.95
C LEU A 93 14.66 13.53 -1.53
N GLN A 94 15.52 14.24 -0.81
CA GLN A 94 15.81 13.97 0.61
C GLN A 94 14.59 14.21 1.49
N ALA A 95 13.87 15.30 1.25
CA ALA A 95 12.64 15.60 1.97
C ALA A 95 11.53 14.59 1.65
N ALA A 96 11.43 14.16 0.39
CA ALA A 96 10.50 13.11 -0.05
C ALA A 96 10.81 11.73 0.58
N GLN A 97 12.02 11.52 1.07
CA GLN A 97 12.44 10.32 1.81
C GLN A 97 12.31 10.48 3.34
N GLY A 98 11.64 11.53 3.81
CA GLY A 98 11.48 11.80 5.24
C GLY A 98 12.70 12.42 5.92
N ASN A 99 13.74 12.81 5.18
CA ASN A 99 15.00 13.31 5.71
C ASN A 99 15.07 14.85 5.81
N GLY A 100 13.97 15.51 6.15
CA GLY A 100 13.94 16.94 6.40
C GLY A 100 12.67 17.66 5.93
N PRO A 101 12.47 18.91 6.31
CA PRO A 101 11.31 19.69 5.88
C PRO A 101 11.40 20.01 4.39
N VAL A 102 10.29 19.85 3.67
CA VAL A 102 10.16 20.34 2.30
C VAL A 102 9.96 21.86 2.34
N ALA A 103 11.04 22.60 2.28
CA ALA A 103 10.96 24.06 2.05
C ALA A 103 10.75 24.31 0.55
N LEU A 104 9.53 24.21 0.07
CA LEU A 104 9.15 24.72 -1.25
C LEU A 104 8.95 26.23 -1.14
N SER A 105 10.02 27.00 -1.19
CA SER A 105 9.89 28.44 -1.42
C SER A 105 9.54 28.66 -2.90
N ASN A 106 8.74 29.69 -3.19
CA ASN A 106 8.43 30.07 -4.58
C ASN A 106 9.68 30.33 -5.44
N ASP A 107 10.81 30.56 -4.83
CA ASP A 107 12.09 30.87 -5.48
C ASP A 107 12.90 29.62 -5.83
N THR A 108 12.61 28.46 -5.25
CA THR A 108 13.27 27.18 -5.55
C THR A 108 12.64 26.44 -6.73
N VAL A 109 11.46 26.87 -7.18
CA VAL A 109 10.71 26.20 -8.25
C VAL A 109 10.70 27.09 -9.50
N SER A 110 11.80 27.13 -10.23
CA SER A 110 11.95 28.04 -11.37
C SER A 110 11.50 27.46 -12.71
N LEU A 111 11.38 26.15 -12.85
CA LEU A 111 10.97 25.52 -14.10
C LEU A 111 9.48 25.17 -14.06
N THR A 112 8.68 26.05 -14.59
CA THR A 112 7.23 25.84 -14.73
C THR A 112 6.80 25.84 -16.19
N ARG A 113 5.75 25.09 -16.49
CA ARG A 113 5.07 25.11 -17.78
C ARG A 113 3.62 25.53 -17.56
N GLN A 114 3.11 26.34 -18.48
CA GLN A 114 1.69 26.67 -18.50
C GLN A 114 0.86 25.46 -18.96
N ILE A 115 -0.22 25.17 -18.25
CA ILE A 115 -1.19 24.11 -18.52
C ILE A 115 -2.60 24.66 -18.30
N THR A 116 -3.63 23.94 -18.70
CA THR A 116 -5.02 24.31 -18.38
C THR A 116 -5.25 24.09 -16.89
N ALA A 117 -5.77 25.07 -16.18
CA ALA A 117 -6.23 24.91 -14.81
C ALA A 117 -7.38 23.90 -14.71
N ASP A 118 -7.37 23.05 -13.69
CA ASP A 118 -8.40 22.02 -13.50
C ASP A 118 -8.54 21.65 -12.02
N GLU A 119 -9.65 22.07 -11.41
CA GLU A 119 -9.96 21.77 -10.01
C GLU A 119 -10.11 20.27 -9.70
N ARG A 120 -10.37 19.43 -10.72
CA ARG A 120 -10.45 17.96 -10.54
C ARG A 120 -9.10 17.32 -10.23
N ARG A 121 -8.00 18.04 -10.37
CA ARG A 121 -6.64 17.56 -10.03
C ARG A 121 -6.28 17.75 -8.56
N VAL A 122 -7.25 18.10 -7.71
CA VAL A 122 -7.03 18.18 -6.26
C VAL A 122 -6.56 16.83 -5.71
N PRO A 123 -5.61 16.80 -4.78
CA PRO A 123 -5.21 15.58 -4.11
C PRO A 123 -6.40 14.89 -3.43
N PHE A 124 -6.43 13.58 -3.47
CA PHE A 124 -7.41 12.77 -2.74
C PHE A 124 -7.15 12.86 -1.23
N THR A 125 -8.22 12.89 -0.45
CA THR A 125 -8.20 12.70 0.99
C THR A 125 -8.83 11.33 1.33
N PRO A 126 -8.70 10.83 2.57
CA PRO A 126 -9.43 9.64 2.99
C PRO A 126 -10.93 9.73 2.78
N PHE A 127 -11.50 10.93 2.91
CA PHE A 127 -12.92 11.15 2.64
C PHE A 127 -13.28 10.89 1.17
N GLU A 128 -12.54 11.47 0.23
CA GLU A 128 -12.77 11.25 -1.21
C GLU A 128 -12.52 9.80 -1.62
N PHE A 129 -11.53 9.13 -1.00
CA PHE A 129 -11.26 7.72 -1.24
C PHE A 129 -12.46 6.84 -0.85
N ILE A 130 -12.96 6.98 0.37
CA ILE A 130 -14.14 6.24 0.85
C ILE A 130 -15.36 6.56 -0.03
N LYS A 131 -15.59 7.85 -0.31
CA LYS A 131 -16.69 8.30 -1.16
C LYS A 131 -16.63 7.72 -2.58
N ALA A 132 -15.43 7.57 -3.14
CA ALA A 132 -15.27 6.98 -4.47
C ALA A 132 -15.71 5.51 -4.50
N HIS A 133 -15.49 4.76 -3.42
CA HIS A 133 -15.91 3.36 -3.31
C HIS A 133 -17.43 3.19 -3.10
N LEU A 134 -18.08 4.21 -2.53
CA LEU A 134 -19.53 4.20 -2.30
C LEU A 134 -20.37 4.72 -3.49
N ARG A 135 -19.73 5.12 -4.60
CA ARG A 135 -20.46 5.63 -5.78
C ARG A 135 -21.24 4.52 -6.46
N ASP A 136 -22.49 4.84 -6.81
CA ASP A 136 -23.34 3.93 -7.59
C ASP A 136 -22.75 3.65 -8.98
N GLY A 137 -22.94 2.42 -9.43
CA GLY A 137 -22.63 1.98 -10.79
C GLY A 137 -21.12 1.77 -11.09
N VAL A 138 -20.23 1.90 -10.12
CA VAL A 138 -18.77 1.71 -10.29
C VAL A 138 -18.21 0.54 -9.49
N ASN A 139 -19.04 -0.19 -8.75
CA ASN A 139 -18.57 -1.16 -7.76
C ASN A 139 -18.22 -2.55 -8.34
N GLY A 140 -18.56 -2.86 -9.56
CA GLY A 140 -18.24 -4.16 -10.16
C GLY A 140 -18.73 -5.35 -9.33
N SER A 141 -17.88 -6.36 -9.20
CA SER A 141 -18.14 -7.55 -8.38
C SER A 141 -17.71 -7.29 -6.94
N GLY A 142 -18.57 -7.60 -5.98
CA GLY A 142 -18.24 -7.53 -4.57
C GLY A 142 -19.25 -6.74 -3.76
N PRO A 143 -19.00 -6.55 -2.48
CA PRO A 143 -19.91 -5.77 -1.68
C PRO A 143 -19.89 -4.31 -2.12
N HIS A 144 -21.05 -3.65 -2.06
CA HIS A 144 -21.12 -2.20 -2.23
C HIS A 144 -20.13 -1.53 -1.24
N GLY A 145 -19.37 -0.56 -1.74
CA GLY A 145 -18.37 0.17 -0.94
C GLY A 145 -17.07 -0.58 -0.70
N HIS A 146 -16.92 -1.84 -1.15
CA HIS A 146 -15.68 -2.64 -1.02
C HIS A 146 -15.07 -2.64 0.39
N GLY A 147 -15.93 -2.75 1.38
CA GLY A 147 -15.61 -2.76 2.80
C GLY A 147 -16.03 -1.49 3.53
N PHE A 148 -16.11 -0.36 2.84
CA PHE A 148 -16.59 0.90 3.42
C PHE A 148 -18.10 1.01 3.42
N SER A 149 -18.63 1.74 4.40
CA SER A 149 -20.03 2.07 4.59
C SER A 149 -20.26 3.59 4.64
N GLU A 150 -21.52 4.03 4.58
CA GLU A 150 -21.87 5.43 4.81
C GLU A 150 -21.45 5.93 6.21
N ASP A 151 -21.47 5.06 7.21
CA ASP A 151 -20.99 5.40 8.56
C ASP A 151 -19.48 5.63 8.57
N ASP A 152 -18.73 4.89 7.74
CA ASP A 152 -17.29 5.10 7.57
C ASP A 152 -17.01 6.42 6.86
N LEU A 153 -17.80 6.77 5.85
CA LEU A 153 -17.71 8.05 5.16
C LEU A 153 -17.97 9.22 6.11
N ASN A 154 -19.07 9.14 6.87
CA ASN A 154 -19.45 10.18 7.83
C ASN A 154 -18.41 10.37 8.94
N ALA A 155 -17.76 9.29 9.35
CA ALA A 155 -16.73 9.27 10.37
C ALA A 155 -15.31 9.53 9.82
N VAL A 156 -15.16 9.58 8.51
CA VAL A 156 -13.86 9.58 7.79
C VAL A 156 -12.94 8.47 8.33
N ARG A 157 -13.47 7.23 8.31
CA ARG A 157 -12.83 6.05 8.91
C ARG A 157 -12.39 5.09 7.81
N GLY A 158 -11.09 4.99 7.57
CA GLY A 158 -10.47 4.15 6.53
C GLY A 158 -10.25 2.69 6.94
N TYR A 159 -10.87 2.21 8.04
CA TYR A 159 -10.69 0.86 8.58
C TYR A 159 -12.03 0.20 8.91
N TYR A 160 -12.10 -1.12 8.72
CA TYR A 160 -13.33 -1.90 8.84
C TYR A 160 -13.05 -3.40 9.05
N THR A 161 -14.08 -4.19 9.29
CA THR A 161 -14.03 -5.65 9.29
C THR A 161 -14.90 -6.23 8.18
N PHE A 162 -14.54 -7.41 7.70
CA PHE A 162 -15.34 -8.16 6.71
C PHE A 162 -15.20 -9.67 6.94
N SER A 163 -16.17 -10.44 6.44
CA SER A 163 -16.09 -11.90 6.50
C SER A 163 -15.24 -12.43 5.33
N ILE A 164 -14.20 -13.19 5.64
CA ILE A 164 -13.43 -13.94 4.64
C ILE A 164 -14.11 -15.28 4.38
N ALA A 165 -14.44 -16.00 5.46
CA ALA A 165 -15.13 -17.26 5.45
C ALA A 165 -15.88 -17.43 6.78
N ASN A 166 -16.66 -18.51 6.91
CA ASN A 166 -17.28 -18.84 8.21
C ASN A 166 -16.20 -19.07 9.28
N GLY A 167 -16.27 -18.31 10.37
CA GLY A 167 -15.27 -18.35 11.45
C GLY A 167 -13.94 -17.65 11.13
N VAL A 168 -13.83 -16.89 10.01
CA VAL A 168 -12.64 -16.13 9.65
C VAL A 168 -13.02 -14.69 9.32
N THR A 169 -12.50 -13.75 10.10
CA THR A 169 -12.74 -12.31 9.96
C THR A 169 -11.49 -11.59 9.42
N GLY A 170 -11.67 -10.83 8.35
CA GLY A 170 -10.69 -9.87 7.85
C GLY A 170 -10.80 -8.54 8.59
N ILE A 171 -9.67 -7.95 8.94
CA ILE A 171 -9.56 -6.62 9.57
C ILE A 171 -8.73 -5.74 8.65
N SER A 172 -9.34 -4.77 7.99
CA SER A 172 -8.64 -3.75 7.20
C SER A 172 -8.26 -2.57 8.10
N LEU A 173 -7.00 -2.15 8.06
CA LEU A 173 -6.46 -1.03 8.82
C LEU A 173 -6.07 0.13 7.88
N ASP A 174 -6.38 1.35 8.29
CA ASP A 174 -5.79 2.56 7.73
C ASP A 174 -4.47 2.82 8.45
N SER A 175 -3.38 2.46 7.81
CA SER A 175 -2.03 2.65 8.35
C SER A 175 -1.38 3.95 7.91
N THR A 176 -2.10 4.83 7.21
CA THR A 176 -1.56 6.11 6.77
C THR A 176 -1.51 7.14 7.89
N ASN A 177 -0.63 8.12 7.75
CA ASN A 177 -0.55 9.24 8.68
C ASN A 177 -0.85 10.55 7.94
N ARG A 178 -1.93 11.24 8.35
CA ARG A 178 -2.37 12.50 7.73
C ARG A 178 -1.38 13.66 7.93
N ALA A 179 -0.40 13.52 8.81
CA ALA A 179 0.72 14.46 8.91
C ALA A 179 1.64 14.43 7.68
N GLY A 180 1.43 13.46 6.77
CA GLY A 180 2.24 13.24 5.58
C GLY A 180 3.36 12.24 5.84
N TYR A 181 4.34 12.24 4.96
CA TYR A 181 5.46 11.28 4.88
C TYR A 181 5.04 9.91 4.36
N THR A 182 6.04 9.08 4.06
CA THR A 182 5.82 7.76 3.44
C THR A 182 5.49 6.69 4.45
N ASP A 183 5.99 6.83 5.67
CA ASP A 183 5.86 5.83 6.72
C ASP A 183 4.54 5.97 7.48
N GLY A 184 4.04 4.84 7.95
CA GLY A 184 2.72 4.73 8.54
C GLY A 184 2.68 4.73 10.06
N SER A 185 1.48 4.69 10.58
CA SER A 185 1.11 4.44 11.98
C SER A 185 -0.41 4.39 12.09
N ILE A 186 -0.95 3.92 13.20
CA ILE A 186 -2.39 4.00 13.45
C ILE A 186 -2.71 4.98 14.57
N ASP A 187 -3.86 5.66 14.47
CA ASP A 187 -4.29 6.60 15.50
C ASP A 187 -4.90 5.89 16.72
N ASP A 188 -5.02 6.62 17.82
CA ASP A 188 -5.56 6.10 19.08
C ASP A 188 -7.03 5.65 18.97
N ARG A 189 -7.81 6.27 18.10
CA ARG A 189 -9.20 5.86 17.84
C ARG A 189 -9.24 4.50 17.16
N GLN A 190 -8.44 4.28 16.12
CA GLN A 190 -8.33 2.99 15.43
C GLN A 190 -7.72 1.93 16.34
N TRP A 191 -6.72 2.28 17.16
CA TRP A 191 -6.14 1.39 18.15
C TRP A 191 -7.17 0.83 19.14
N LYS A 192 -8.00 1.69 19.70
CA LYS A 192 -9.10 1.30 20.61
C LYS A 192 -10.13 0.44 19.91
N TRP A 193 -10.48 0.79 18.68
CA TRP A 193 -11.39 0.01 17.84
C TRP A 193 -10.81 -1.39 17.56
N LEU A 194 -9.55 -1.50 17.13
CA LEU A 194 -8.89 -2.77 16.87
C LEU A 194 -8.87 -3.66 18.10
N LYS A 195 -8.51 -3.12 19.25
CA LYS A 195 -8.58 -3.87 20.53
C LYS A 195 -9.99 -4.36 20.83
N SER A 196 -11.01 -3.56 20.54
CA SER A 196 -12.41 -3.97 20.75
C SER A 196 -12.84 -5.11 19.81
N VAL A 197 -12.44 -5.04 18.53
CA VAL A 197 -12.72 -6.09 17.52
C VAL A 197 -12.04 -7.40 17.91
N LEU A 198 -10.74 -7.38 18.19
CA LEU A 198 -9.98 -8.57 18.58
C LEU A 198 -10.58 -9.21 19.84
N ARG A 199 -10.95 -8.40 20.82
CA ARG A 199 -11.55 -8.86 22.07
C ARG A 199 -12.94 -9.46 21.87
N ALA A 200 -13.76 -8.90 20.99
CA ALA A 200 -15.11 -9.38 20.73
C ALA A 200 -15.14 -10.76 20.05
N GLY A 201 -14.08 -11.14 19.33
CA GLY A 201 -13.97 -12.43 18.66
C GLY A 201 -12.94 -13.39 19.28
N SER A 202 -12.53 -13.16 20.54
CA SER A 202 -11.56 -14.01 21.25
C SER A 202 -12.05 -14.38 22.62
N SER A 203 -12.43 -15.65 22.82
CA SER A 203 -12.80 -16.16 24.17
C SER A 203 -11.59 -16.22 25.11
N VAL A 204 -10.39 -16.31 24.55
CA VAL A 204 -9.11 -16.29 25.25
C VAL A 204 -8.25 -15.18 24.70
N TYR A 205 -7.72 -14.34 25.59
CA TYR A 205 -6.72 -13.33 25.24
C TYR A 205 -5.76 -13.09 26.41
N TYR A 206 -4.68 -12.38 26.16
CA TYR A 206 -3.70 -12.02 27.17
C TYR A 206 -3.63 -10.48 27.29
N ASP A 207 -3.35 -9.98 28.48
CA ASP A 207 -3.11 -8.56 28.71
C ASP A 207 -1.61 -8.19 28.54
N ASP A 208 -1.31 -6.91 28.73
CA ASP A 208 0.05 -6.37 28.62
C ASP A 208 1.04 -6.94 29.67
N LEU A 209 0.53 -7.59 30.72
CA LEU A 209 1.31 -8.30 31.73
C LEU A 209 1.45 -9.80 31.43
N GLY A 210 0.85 -10.26 30.32
CA GLY A 210 0.82 -11.67 29.93
C GLY A 210 -0.17 -12.52 30.73
N VAL A 211 -1.09 -11.89 31.47
CA VAL A 211 -2.14 -12.60 32.21
C VAL A 211 -3.22 -13.06 31.23
N ARG A 212 -3.54 -14.34 31.31
CA ARG A 212 -4.59 -14.97 30.47
C ARG A 212 -5.98 -14.62 30.99
N HIS A 213 -6.81 -14.14 30.10
CA HIS A 213 -8.21 -13.81 30.36
C HIS A 213 -9.15 -14.71 29.56
N HIS A 214 -10.34 -14.95 30.15
CA HIS A 214 -11.42 -15.64 29.50
C HIS A 214 -12.69 -14.79 29.52
N HIS A 215 -13.46 -14.81 28.43
CA HIS A 215 -14.80 -14.29 28.42
C HIS A 215 -15.70 -15.11 27.46
N ASP A 216 -17.02 -15.04 27.67
CA ASP A 216 -18.00 -15.81 26.92
C ASP A 216 -18.36 -15.10 25.62
N VAL A 217 -17.62 -15.41 24.57
CA VAL A 217 -17.85 -14.95 23.20
C VAL A 217 -17.53 -16.07 22.22
N SER A 218 -18.12 -16.01 21.05
CA SER A 218 -17.77 -16.92 19.95
C SER A 218 -16.45 -16.52 19.35
N ASP A 219 -15.53 -17.47 19.24
CA ASP A 219 -14.23 -17.27 18.62
C ASP A 219 -14.32 -17.13 17.10
N THR A 220 -13.48 -16.27 16.55
CA THR A 220 -13.19 -16.19 15.11
C THR A 220 -11.68 -16.08 14.89
N MET A 221 -11.17 -16.64 13.82
CA MET A 221 -9.79 -16.42 13.38
C MET A 221 -9.68 -15.04 12.73
N PHE A 222 -8.57 -14.35 12.95
CA PHE A 222 -8.35 -13.02 12.39
C PHE A 222 -7.21 -13.02 11.37
N VAL A 223 -7.43 -12.34 10.24
CA VAL A 223 -6.40 -11.97 9.26
C VAL A 223 -6.46 -10.46 9.10
N LEU A 224 -5.35 -9.78 9.37
CA LEU A 224 -5.24 -8.34 9.26
C LEU A 224 -4.71 -7.94 7.87
N PHE A 225 -5.14 -6.78 7.42
CA PHE A 225 -4.69 -6.17 6.17
C PHE A 225 -4.35 -4.70 6.41
N SER A 226 -3.21 -4.24 5.92
CA SER A 226 -2.83 -2.83 5.91
C SER A 226 -1.95 -2.53 4.71
N HIS A 227 -1.71 -1.25 4.44
CA HIS A 227 -0.71 -0.86 3.43
C HIS A 227 0.71 -1.03 3.98
N HIS A 228 1.02 -0.42 5.13
CA HIS A 228 2.34 -0.50 5.75
C HIS A 228 2.52 -1.79 6.54
N ASP A 229 3.74 -2.30 6.55
CA ASP A 229 4.18 -3.40 7.40
C ASP A 229 4.62 -2.92 8.79
N SER A 230 5.01 -3.85 9.66
CA SER A 230 5.44 -3.55 11.02
C SER A 230 6.69 -2.66 11.08
N MET A 231 7.57 -2.75 10.09
CA MET A 231 8.82 -2.00 10.03
C MET A 231 8.62 -0.58 9.53
N THR A 232 7.66 -0.37 8.64
CA THR A 232 7.34 0.94 8.05
C THR A 232 6.22 1.67 8.77
N MET A 233 5.57 1.05 9.75
CA MET A 233 4.74 1.77 10.71
C MET A 233 5.59 2.45 11.78
N ASN A 234 6.36 3.46 11.40
CA ASN A 234 7.30 4.16 12.30
C ASN A 234 7.14 5.68 12.32
N ASN A 235 6.02 6.21 11.82
CA ASN A 235 5.74 7.65 11.78
C ASN A 235 4.95 8.13 13.03
N PRO A 236 5.60 8.73 14.04
CA PRO A 236 4.97 9.18 15.26
C PRO A 236 4.38 10.59 15.17
N VAL A 237 4.47 11.26 14.02
CA VAL A 237 4.09 12.66 13.86
C VAL A 237 2.59 12.82 14.08
N LEU A 238 2.20 13.76 14.93
CA LEU A 238 0.80 14.07 15.21
C LEU A 238 0.24 14.95 14.09
N PRO A 239 -0.85 14.53 13.42
CA PRO A 239 -1.40 15.29 12.29
C PRO A 239 -2.15 16.56 12.69
N GLY A 240 -2.38 16.81 13.97
CA GLY A 240 -3.12 18.00 14.42
C GLY A 240 -4.63 17.97 14.18
N ASP A 241 -5.16 16.86 13.71
CA ASP A 241 -6.58 16.65 13.39
C ASP A 241 -7.41 16.12 14.58
N GLY A 242 -6.81 16.02 15.76
CA GLY A 242 -7.47 15.55 16.98
C GLY A 242 -7.61 14.02 17.08
N THR A 243 -6.98 13.25 16.19
CA THR A 243 -7.04 11.77 16.22
C THR A 243 -6.23 11.14 17.35
N GLY A 244 -5.51 11.93 18.13
CA GLY A 244 -4.76 11.49 19.30
C GLY A 244 -3.34 11.03 18.98
N ILE A 245 -2.77 10.22 19.89
CA ILE A 245 -1.43 9.69 19.73
C ILE A 245 -1.36 8.68 18.59
N ARG A 246 -0.14 8.42 18.10
CA ARG A 246 0.11 7.43 17.05
C ARG A 246 0.71 6.19 17.66
N HIS A 247 0.20 5.02 17.25
CA HIS A 247 0.71 3.70 17.62
C HIS A 247 1.53 3.14 16.46
N LEU A 248 2.72 2.64 16.79
CA LEU A 248 3.72 2.21 15.82
C LEU A 248 3.72 0.69 15.63
N GLY A 249 4.44 0.22 14.62
CA GLY A 249 4.52 -1.20 14.28
C GLY A 249 4.89 -2.12 15.46
N PRO A 250 5.90 -1.83 16.27
CA PRO A 250 6.23 -2.67 17.43
C PRO A 250 5.10 -2.80 18.46
N GLU A 251 4.29 -1.76 18.66
CA GLU A 251 3.13 -1.82 19.55
C GLU A 251 2.04 -2.74 18.95
N LEU A 252 1.84 -2.66 17.62
CA LEU A 252 0.87 -3.51 16.92
C LEU A 252 1.32 -4.97 16.94
N VAL A 253 2.60 -5.27 16.70
CA VAL A 253 3.17 -6.62 16.82
C VAL A 253 2.94 -7.19 18.22
N SER A 254 3.18 -6.38 19.26
CA SER A 254 2.93 -6.77 20.65
C SER A 254 1.45 -7.07 20.89
N LEU A 255 0.56 -6.17 20.45
CA LEU A 255 -0.90 -6.34 20.60
C LEU A 255 -1.40 -7.63 19.94
N LEU A 256 -1.00 -7.91 18.71
CA LEU A 256 -1.45 -9.08 17.96
C LEU A 256 -1.04 -10.38 18.68
N SER A 257 0.13 -10.42 19.29
CA SER A 257 0.60 -11.57 20.07
C SER A 257 -0.17 -11.80 21.39
N HIS A 258 -1.10 -10.93 21.75
CA HIS A 258 -2.01 -11.15 22.87
C HIS A 258 -3.23 -12.01 22.51
N TYR A 259 -3.49 -12.24 21.21
CA TYR A 259 -4.66 -12.92 20.72
C TYR A 259 -4.27 -14.19 19.95
N PRO A 260 -4.47 -15.39 20.52
CA PRO A 260 -4.06 -16.64 19.87
C PRO A 260 -4.73 -16.91 18.53
N ASN A 261 -5.87 -16.30 18.28
CA ASN A 261 -6.66 -16.45 17.06
C ASN A 261 -6.30 -15.44 15.95
N VAL A 262 -5.24 -14.66 16.12
CA VAL A 262 -4.62 -13.91 15.02
C VAL A 262 -3.70 -14.85 14.23
N LEU A 263 -3.98 -15.04 12.95
CA LEU A 263 -3.20 -15.94 12.09
C LEU A 263 -2.15 -15.21 11.26
N ALA A 264 -2.55 -14.09 10.65
CA ALA A 264 -1.66 -13.36 9.76
C ALA A 264 -1.96 -11.85 9.72
N TRP A 265 -0.92 -11.10 9.37
CA TRP A 265 -1.01 -9.72 8.95
C TRP A 265 -0.42 -9.57 7.55
N ILE A 266 -1.26 -9.21 6.58
CA ILE A 266 -0.94 -9.10 5.16
C ILE A 266 -0.78 -7.63 4.81
N ASN A 267 0.33 -7.27 4.16
CA ASN A 267 0.67 -5.88 3.86
C ASN A 267 1.50 -5.74 2.58
N GLY A 268 1.92 -4.50 2.27
CA GLY A 268 2.66 -4.11 1.07
C GLY A 268 3.71 -3.03 1.35
N HIS A 269 3.60 -1.88 0.71
CA HIS A 269 4.39 -0.65 0.88
C HIS A 269 5.87 -0.74 0.47
N VAL A 270 6.62 -1.71 0.96
CA VAL A 270 8.06 -1.86 0.66
C VAL A 270 8.33 -2.42 -0.74
N HIS A 271 7.27 -2.81 -1.45
CA HIS A 271 7.32 -3.36 -2.80
C HIS A 271 8.22 -4.60 -2.91
N ALA A 272 8.22 -5.44 -1.88
CA ALA A 272 9.04 -6.65 -1.81
C ALA A 272 8.21 -7.84 -1.34
N ASN A 273 8.59 -9.04 -1.77
CA ASN A 273 8.08 -10.27 -1.19
C ASN A 273 8.90 -10.57 0.06
N ASN A 274 8.24 -10.62 1.20
CA ASN A 274 8.86 -10.97 2.48
C ASN A 274 7.85 -11.65 3.39
N ILE A 275 8.27 -12.70 4.07
CA ILE A 275 7.44 -13.42 5.05
C ILE A 275 8.21 -13.48 6.36
N THR A 276 7.62 -12.92 7.41
CA THR A 276 8.22 -12.84 8.74
C THR A 276 7.40 -13.63 9.75
N ALA A 277 8.05 -14.53 10.49
CA ALA A 277 7.45 -15.22 11.61
C ALA A 277 7.52 -14.35 12.87
N HIS A 278 6.37 -14.03 13.46
CA HIS A 278 6.29 -13.45 14.79
C HIS A 278 6.10 -14.58 15.81
N HIS A 279 7.20 -15.17 16.20
CA HIS A 279 7.24 -16.32 17.11
C HIS A 279 7.08 -15.86 18.56
N HIS A 280 6.12 -16.46 19.29
CA HIS A 280 5.96 -16.26 20.73
C HIS A 280 6.70 -17.35 21.49
N ALA A 281 7.70 -16.95 22.29
CA ALA A 281 8.65 -17.86 22.94
C ALA A 281 8.05 -18.87 23.92
N LEU A 282 6.90 -18.56 24.52
CA LEU A 282 6.31 -19.38 25.60
C LEU A 282 5.02 -20.11 25.17
N ASP A 283 4.35 -19.67 24.11
CA ASP A 283 3.09 -20.28 23.66
C ASP A 283 2.98 -20.17 22.13
N ALA A 284 3.18 -21.28 21.43
CA ALA A 284 3.17 -21.33 19.98
C ALA A 284 1.84 -20.84 19.37
N ARG A 285 0.71 -20.94 20.09
CA ARG A 285 -0.60 -20.45 19.62
C ARG A 285 -0.67 -18.93 19.52
N ARG A 286 0.25 -18.21 20.16
CA ARG A 286 0.39 -16.74 20.12
C ARG A 286 1.35 -16.28 19.02
N SER A 287 1.83 -17.20 18.19
CA SER A 287 2.66 -16.93 17.03
C SER A 287 1.78 -16.70 15.80
N TRP A 288 2.21 -15.82 14.90
CA TRP A 288 1.49 -15.47 13.68
C TRP A 288 2.47 -15.04 12.58
N TRP A 289 1.97 -14.92 11.36
CA TRP A 289 2.79 -14.59 10.19
C TRP A 289 2.51 -13.19 9.67
N GLU A 290 3.55 -12.45 9.37
CA GLU A 290 3.48 -11.21 8.61
C GLU A 290 3.90 -11.49 7.16
N ILE A 291 3.04 -11.13 6.19
CA ILE A 291 3.20 -11.47 4.79
C ILE A 291 3.17 -10.19 3.97
N ASN A 292 4.34 -9.73 3.54
CA ASN A 292 4.48 -8.61 2.64
C ASN A 292 4.50 -9.08 1.20
N THR A 293 3.77 -8.38 0.32
CA THR A 293 3.69 -8.70 -1.11
C THR A 293 4.23 -7.54 -1.93
N ALA A 294 4.99 -7.87 -2.97
CA ALA A 294 5.51 -6.92 -3.93
C ALA A 294 4.39 -6.11 -4.60
N SER A 295 4.76 -4.96 -5.13
CA SER A 295 3.85 -4.04 -5.81
C SER A 295 3.61 -4.42 -7.26
N HIS A 296 2.51 -3.92 -7.84
CA HIS A 296 2.27 -3.95 -9.27
C HIS A 296 2.89 -2.76 -10.03
N VAL A 297 3.33 -1.69 -9.32
CA VAL A 297 3.80 -0.45 -9.96
C VAL A 297 5.28 -0.45 -10.31
N ASP A 298 6.07 -1.36 -9.77
CA ASP A 298 7.49 -1.52 -10.06
C ASP A 298 7.94 -2.98 -9.89
N PHE A 299 9.20 -3.26 -10.22
CA PHE A 299 9.75 -4.61 -10.09
C PHE A 299 9.60 -5.16 -8.65
N PRO A 300 9.14 -6.42 -8.49
CA PRO A 300 8.92 -7.47 -9.49
C PRO A 300 7.48 -7.58 -10.04
N GLN A 301 6.57 -6.70 -9.72
CA GLN A 301 5.21 -6.63 -10.30
C GLN A 301 4.40 -7.92 -10.08
N MET A 302 4.28 -8.31 -8.83
CA MET A 302 3.63 -9.55 -8.41
C MET A 302 2.42 -9.29 -7.52
N ALA A 303 1.52 -10.28 -7.48
CA ALA A 303 0.48 -10.42 -6.48
C ALA A 303 0.63 -11.76 -5.76
N ARG A 304 -0.22 -12.04 -4.77
CA ARG A 304 -0.15 -13.26 -3.98
C ARG A 304 -1.54 -13.84 -3.75
N ILE A 305 -1.69 -15.14 -3.95
CA ILE A 305 -2.81 -15.92 -3.46
C ILE A 305 -2.45 -16.40 -2.05
N ILE A 306 -3.39 -16.29 -1.13
CA ILE A 306 -3.27 -16.77 0.25
C ILE A 306 -4.47 -17.66 0.53
N GLU A 307 -4.20 -18.90 0.94
CA GLU A 307 -5.20 -19.89 1.26
C GLU A 307 -5.05 -20.32 2.72
N LEU A 308 -6.15 -20.40 3.44
CA LEU A 308 -6.18 -20.88 4.83
C LEU A 308 -6.78 -22.29 4.85
N ALA A 309 -6.12 -23.19 5.56
CA ALA A 309 -6.61 -24.56 5.75
C ALA A 309 -6.52 -24.97 7.22
N ASP A 310 -7.64 -25.45 7.76
CA ASP A 310 -7.63 -26.20 9.01
C ASP A 310 -7.24 -27.65 8.71
N ASN A 311 -6.11 -28.09 9.25
CA ASN A 311 -5.56 -29.42 8.99
C ASN A 311 -6.24 -30.53 9.81
N HIS A 312 -7.12 -30.17 10.75
CA HIS A 312 -7.80 -31.10 11.66
C HIS A 312 -6.87 -31.98 12.50
N ASP A 313 -5.62 -31.56 12.66
CA ASP A 313 -4.60 -32.27 13.47
C ASP A 313 -4.05 -31.37 14.61
N GLY A 314 -4.70 -30.24 14.87
CA GLY A 314 -4.27 -29.24 15.84
C GLY A 314 -3.38 -28.14 15.21
N THR A 315 -3.33 -28.07 13.88
CA THR A 315 -2.60 -27.03 13.14
C THR A 315 -3.49 -26.33 12.10
N VAL A 316 -3.04 -25.11 11.71
CA VAL A 316 -3.59 -24.34 10.59
C VAL A 316 -2.47 -24.04 9.62
N SER A 317 -2.70 -24.27 8.34
CA SER A 317 -1.78 -23.90 7.27
C SER A 317 -2.22 -22.63 6.56
N ILE A 318 -1.24 -21.77 6.23
CA ILE A 318 -1.38 -20.66 5.32
C ILE A 318 -0.51 -20.97 4.11
N PHE A 319 -1.14 -21.27 2.97
CA PHE A 319 -0.42 -21.44 1.73
C PHE A 319 -0.29 -20.10 1.02
N THR A 320 0.90 -19.78 0.57
CA THR A 320 1.16 -18.59 -0.22
C THR A 320 1.62 -18.98 -1.62
N THR A 321 1.05 -18.35 -2.65
CA THR A 321 1.43 -18.56 -4.03
C THR A 321 1.57 -17.21 -4.73
N LEU A 322 2.79 -16.91 -5.19
CA LEU A 322 3.02 -15.70 -6.00
C LEU A 322 2.41 -15.86 -7.39
N ILE A 323 1.80 -14.81 -7.85
CA ILE A 323 1.30 -14.69 -9.21
C ILE A 323 1.86 -13.45 -9.87
N GLU A 324 2.14 -13.54 -11.15
CA GLU A 324 2.62 -12.45 -11.98
C GLU A 324 1.76 -12.29 -13.24
N SER A 325 1.93 -11.18 -13.94
CA SER A 325 1.27 -10.97 -15.23
C SER A 325 1.68 -12.06 -16.23
N ASN A 326 0.75 -12.54 -17.04
CA ASN A 326 1.02 -13.45 -18.15
C ASN A 326 1.67 -12.76 -19.37
N ALA A 327 1.84 -11.43 -19.32
CA ALA A 327 2.49 -10.70 -20.39
C ALA A 327 3.96 -11.10 -20.53
N PRO A 328 4.50 -11.23 -21.76
CA PRO A 328 5.91 -11.51 -21.98
C PRO A 328 6.85 -10.50 -21.34
N TYR A 329 8.07 -10.91 -21.00
CA TYR A 329 9.12 -9.99 -20.52
C TYR A 329 9.75 -9.16 -21.63
N GLN A 330 9.62 -9.58 -22.87
CA GLN A 330 10.10 -8.84 -24.04
C GLN A 330 8.91 -8.23 -24.77
N ALA A 331 8.90 -6.91 -24.85
CA ALA A 331 7.82 -6.15 -25.48
C ALA A 331 7.99 -6.02 -26.99
N ASP A 332 6.86 -5.95 -27.70
CA ASP A 332 6.78 -5.31 -29.01
C ASP A 332 6.46 -3.83 -28.80
N TYR A 333 7.42 -2.96 -29.13
CA TYR A 333 7.30 -1.52 -28.86
C TYR A 333 6.26 -0.82 -29.72
N ASP A 334 5.76 -1.46 -30.77
CA ASP A 334 4.69 -0.93 -31.62
C ASP A 334 3.28 -1.28 -31.12
N THR A 335 3.19 -2.18 -30.14
CA THR A 335 1.90 -2.59 -29.61
C THR A 335 1.21 -1.47 -28.81
N THR A 336 -0.12 -1.45 -28.90
CA THR A 336 -0.98 -0.50 -28.19
C THR A 336 -2.07 -1.20 -27.37
N ASP A 337 -2.14 -2.53 -27.46
CA ASP A 337 -3.09 -3.32 -26.68
C ASP A 337 -2.64 -3.44 -25.20
N PRO A 338 -3.55 -3.77 -24.27
CA PRO A 338 -3.25 -3.86 -22.86
C PRO A 338 -2.14 -4.87 -22.51
N ASP A 339 -2.10 -6.02 -23.20
CA ASP A 339 -1.11 -7.07 -22.93
C ASP A 339 0.29 -6.63 -23.35
N GLY A 340 0.40 -5.97 -24.51
CA GLY A 340 1.66 -5.42 -24.96
C GLY A 340 2.16 -4.25 -24.11
N LEU A 341 1.27 -3.40 -23.60
CA LEU A 341 1.63 -2.35 -22.65
C LEU A 341 2.06 -2.96 -21.31
N ALA A 342 1.44 -4.03 -20.86
CA ALA A 342 1.86 -4.76 -19.65
C ALA A 342 3.24 -5.41 -19.84
N SER A 343 3.52 -5.97 -21.03
CA SER A 343 4.83 -6.52 -21.40
C SER A 343 5.92 -5.44 -21.36
N LEU A 344 5.67 -4.30 -22.00
CA LEU A 344 6.58 -3.15 -21.98
C LEU A 344 6.85 -2.66 -20.56
N TYR A 345 5.84 -2.63 -19.72
CA TYR A 345 5.95 -2.22 -18.33
C TYR A 345 6.80 -3.19 -17.50
N ARG A 346 6.66 -4.50 -17.73
CA ARG A 346 7.53 -5.53 -17.11
C ARG A 346 8.98 -5.38 -17.54
N GLU A 347 9.22 -5.12 -18.83
CA GLU A 347 10.56 -4.89 -19.35
C GLU A 347 11.21 -3.66 -18.72
N PHE A 348 10.47 -2.55 -18.59
CA PHE A 348 10.95 -1.36 -17.90
C PHE A 348 11.27 -1.63 -16.43
N GLY A 349 10.38 -2.34 -15.72
CA GLY A 349 10.60 -2.69 -14.33
C GLY A 349 11.84 -3.56 -14.12
N ALA A 350 12.05 -4.56 -14.97
CA ALA A 350 13.19 -5.47 -14.87
C ALA A 350 14.53 -4.80 -15.20
N ASN A 351 14.53 -3.81 -16.09
CA ASN A 351 15.73 -3.10 -16.53
C ASN A 351 16.00 -1.79 -15.78
N ASP A 352 15.14 -1.38 -14.86
CA ASP A 352 15.35 -0.14 -14.12
C ASP A 352 16.68 -0.18 -13.36
N ILE A 353 17.51 0.83 -13.60
CA ILE A 353 18.83 0.98 -12.95
C ILE A 353 18.74 1.14 -11.42
N HIS A 354 17.56 1.46 -10.91
CA HIS A 354 17.26 1.55 -9.49
C HIS A 354 16.58 0.28 -8.94
N THR A 355 16.41 -0.74 -9.79
CA THR A 355 15.78 -1.99 -9.38
C THR A 355 16.57 -2.66 -8.25
N ARG A 356 15.85 -3.04 -7.23
CA ARG A 356 16.38 -3.75 -6.07
C ARG A 356 16.02 -5.22 -6.18
N MET A 357 16.97 -6.05 -6.58
CA MET A 357 16.76 -7.50 -6.74
C MET A 357 16.26 -8.18 -5.45
N GLY A 358 16.62 -7.66 -4.27
CA GLY A 358 16.10 -8.13 -2.99
C GLY A 358 14.57 -8.04 -2.84
N ARG A 359 13.88 -7.25 -3.68
CA ARG A 359 12.41 -7.19 -3.71
C ARG A 359 11.73 -8.47 -4.19
N LEU A 360 12.45 -9.33 -4.91
CA LEU A 360 11.95 -10.68 -5.23
C LEU A 360 11.70 -11.50 -3.97
N GLY A 361 12.43 -11.23 -2.90
CA GLY A 361 12.48 -12.11 -1.73
C GLY A 361 13.36 -13.34 -1.97
N THR A 362 13.37 -14.22 -1.02
CA THR A 362 14.05 -15.52 -1.08
C THR A 362 13.04 -16.63 -1.40
N SER A 363 13.49 -17.85 -1.57
CA SER A 363 12.60 -19.00 -1.86
C SER A 363 11.53 -19.22 -0.77
N VAL A 364 11.82 -18.87 0.49
CA VAL A 364 10.86 -18.99 1.60
C VAL A 364 9.82 -17.89 1.61
N ASP A 365 10.05 -16.81 0.87
CA ASP A 365 9.11 -15.70 0.70
C ASP A 365 8.15 -15.89 -0.49
N HIS A 366 8.31 -16.99 -1.24
CA HIS A 366 7.53 -17.26 -2.46
C HIS A 366 6.35 -18.21 -2.19
N ASN A 367 6.35 -19.36 -2.89
CA ASN A 367 5.31 -20.37 -2.80
C ASN A 367 5.66 -21.32 -1.63
N THR A 368 5.00 -21.13 -0.52
CA THR A 368 5.33 -21.84 0.71
C THR A 368 4.11 -22.13 1.55
N GLU A 369 4.22 -23.13 2.40
CA GLU A 369 3.27 -23.42 3.48
C GLU A 369 3.82 -22.84 4.78
N LEU A 370 3.00 -22.03 5.46
CA LEU A 370 3.27 -21.43 6.75
C LEU A 370 2.39 -22.10 7.79
N LEU A 371 3.00 -22.82 8.73
CA LEU A 371 2.28 -23.60 9.71
C LEU A 371 2.12 -22.85 11.03
N LEU A 372 0.95 -22.96 11.64
CA LEU A 372 0.61 -22.42 12.95
C LEU A 372 -0.02 -23.51 13.84
N ALA A 373 0.17 -23.42 15.16
CA ALA A 373 -0.66 -24.15 16.09
C ALA A 373 -2.11 -23.65 15.98
N HIS A 374 -3.07 -24.57 15.97
CA HIS A 374 -4.47 -24.19 15.93
C HIS A 374 -4.85 -23.41 17.19
N PRO A 375 -5.52 -22.26 17.10
CA PRO A 375 -5.76 -21.38 18.25
C PRO A 375 -6.48 -22.05 19.42
N TRP A 376 -7.29 -23.07 19.12
CA TRP A 376 -8.18 -23.76 20.06
C TRP A 376 -7.79 -25.24 20.28
N ALA A 377 -6.59 -25.66 19.83
CA ALA A 377 -6.10 -27.02 20.06
C ALA A 377 -5.54 -27.21 21.50
#